data_6d3d82322ce04aeafa7611f9456f2005
#
_entry.id   6d3d82322ce04aeafa7611f9456f2005
#
_cell.length_a   1.000
_cell.length_b   1.000
_cell.length_c   1.000
_cell.angle_alpha   90.00
_cell.angle_beta   90.00
_cell.angle_gamma   90.00
#
_symmetry.space_group_name_H-M   'P 1'
#
loop_
_entity.id
_entity.type
_entity.pdbx_description
1 polymer ?
#
loop_
_entity_poly.entity_id
_entity_poly.type
_entity_poly.pdbx_seq_one_letter_code
_entity_poly.pdbx_strand_id
1 'polypeptide(L)'
;VTGTSARTDNTPSDMSADDKTLRILSTSDLAGIDISLTDVVDVVEQAYRTLAAGKSANPRKLTVKPEDGHSVSYAMLGRDGVREVVAIKTSYKHGLDRSRDEQHYYTALTLYDDVTGLPVAMMDCGRIGSLRTPAVSALLARECAPPNSRSALVIGTGTQGRLALPFLLTTLPDLDRLMVHGTHPDGLAAVRERLHHHFPDREVEIVDDVRAAAADADVVVATAGQHTPAAVESDDLKPGALSILVGHGIAPSTLQRADRVIATSEAQMKVTGTDMADKDGNFPAVDAEFPEVLAGRARGRQSPDERIFAYNSGLVVTDIALGHRFAQLAIEQGLGTRVSLWH
;
A
#
# COMPACT_ATOMS: atom_id res chain seq x y z
N VAL A 1 16.11 -15.35 46.37
CA VAL A 1 15.03 -14.38 46.13
C VAL A 1 14.76 -14.42 44.65
N THR A 2 13.73 -15.16 44.27
CA THR A 2 13.28 -15.41 42.91
C THR A 2 12.40 -14.24 42.44
N GLY A 3 12.88 -13.47 41.46
CA GLY A 3 12.08 -12.46 40.77
C GLY A 3 11.36 -13.07 39.58
N THR A 4 10.07 -13.30 39.70
CA THR A 4 9.17 -13.71 38.62
C THR A 4 8.93 -12.50 37.71
N SER A 5 9.50 -12.51 36.51
CA SER A 5 9.13 -11.59 35.43
C SER A 5 7.74 -11.95 34.92
N ALA A 6 6.78 -11.07 35.11
CA ALA A 6 5.46 -11.18 34.53
C ALA A 6 5.58 -11.04 32.99
N ARG A 7 5.34 -12.14 32.27
CA ARG A 7 5.04 -12.12 30.85
C ARG A 7 3.68 -11.41 30.69
N THR A 8 3.67 -10.31 29.99
CA THR A 8 2.43 -9.75 29.44
C THR A 8 1.98 -10.68 28.32
N ASP A 9 1.11 -11.62 28.65
CA ASP A 9 0.39 -12.45 27.68
C ASP A 9 -0.56 -11.55 26.88
N ASN A 10 -0.10 -11.08 25.73
CA ASN A 10 -0.96 -10.60 24.65
C ASN A 10 -1.30 -11.82 23.77
N THR A 11 -2.05 -12.76 24.33
CA THR A 11 -2.57 -13.90 23.57
C THR A 11 -3.76 -13.44 22.73
N PRO A 12 -3.81 -13.69 21.42
CA PRO A 12 -4.99 -13.45 20.59
C PRO A 12 -5.99 -14.59 20.79
N SER A 13 -6.71 -14.62 21.91
CA SER A 13 -7.54 -15.75 22.28
C SER A 13 -9.05 -15.52 22.22
N ASP A 14 -9.55 -14.73 21.24
CA ASP A 14 -11.00 -14.58 21.09
C ASP A 14 -11.54 -14.78 19.68
N MET A 15 -10.74 -15.40 18.80
CA MET A 15 -11.28 -16.09 17.64
C MET A 15 -11.49 -17.55 18.05
N SER A 16 -12.46 -17.81 18.96
CA SER A 16 -12.65 -19.13 19.54
C SER A 16 -12.97 -20.17 18.46
N ALA A 17 -12.10 -21.17 18.38
CA ALA A 17 -12.19 -22.32 17.47
C ALA A 17 -13.41 -23.23 17.72
N ASP A 18 -14.24 -22.97 18.71
CA ASP A 18 -15.38 -23.80 19.06
C ASP A 18 -16.60 -23.59 18.16
N ASP A 19 -16.58 -22.56 17.30
CA ASP A 19 -17.71 -22.27 16.45
C ASP A 19 -17.25 -22.27 14.97
N LYS A 20 -17.49 -23.36 14.26
CA LYS A 20 -17.18 -23.54 12.82
C LYS A 20 -17.95 -22.55 11.95
N THR A 21 -17.96 -21.27 12.33
CA THR A 21 -18.62 -20.19 11.61
C THR A 21 -17.63 -19.25 10.95
N LEU A 22 -17.94 -18.87 9.72
CA LEU A 22 -17.24 -17.83 8.98
C LEU A 22 -17.92 -16.48 9.25
N ARG A 23 -17.14 -15.46 9.63
CA ARG A 23 -17.63 -14.09 9.71
C ARG A 23 -17.49 -13.40 8.34
N ILE A 24 -18.59 -12.90 7.79
CA ILE A 24 -18.61 -12.13 6.55
C ILE A 24 -18.70 -10.65 6.91
N LEU A 25 -17.74 -9.85 6.40
CA LEU A 25 -17.68 -8.41 6.60
C LEU A 25 -17.90 -7.71 5.25
N SER A 26 -18.99 -6.98 5.15
CA SER A 26 -19.33 -6.17 3.99
C SER A 26 -18.52 -4.87 3.93
N THR A 27 -18.57 -4.17 2.80
CA THR A 27 -18.02 -2.81 2.66
C THR A 27 -18.55 -1.86 3.72
N SER A 28 -19.86 -1.96 4.06
CA SER A 28 -20.48 -1.13 5.10
C SER A 28 -20.01 -1.47 6.50
N ASP A 29 -19.82 -2.75 6.84
CA ASP A 29 -19.24 -3.15 8.13
C ASP A 29 -17.84 -2.56 8.29
N LEU A 30 -17.00 -2.73 7.27
CA LEU A 30 -15.63 -2.20 7.28
C LEU A 30 -15.59 -0.67 7.33
N ALA A 31 -16.54 0.03 6.68
CA ALA A 31 -16.62 1.49 6.70
C ALA A 31 -16.91 2.03 8.11
N GLY A 32 -17.65 1.29 8.92
CA GLY A 32 -17.99 1.66 10.30
C GLY A 32 -16.84 1.50 11.30
N ILE A 33 -15.78 0.77 10.95
CA ILE A 33 -14.65 0.54 11.87
C ILE A 33 -13.72 1.76 11.85
N ASP A 34 -13.53 2.38 13.01
CA ASP A 34 -12.52 3.44 13.16
C ASP A 34 -11.13 2.83 13.39
N ILE A 35 -10.15 3.34 12.64
CA ILE A 35 -8.74 2.96 12.76
C ILE A 35 -7.88 4.18 12.41
N SER A 36 -6.93 4.52 13.29
CA SER A 36 -6.04 5.66 13.05
C SER A 36 -5.04 5.38 11.92
N LEU A 37 -4.59 6.44 11.24
CA LEU A 37 -3.55 6.30 10.21
C LEU A 37 -2.25 5.72 10.80
N THR A 38 -1.91 6.09 12.02
CA THR A 38 -0.74 5.59 12.74
C THR A 38 -0.86 4.08 12.98
N ASP A 39 -2.01 3.60 13.47
CA ASP A 39 -2.23 2.15 13.66
C ASP A 39 -2.10 1.37 12.34
N VAL A 40 -2.59 1.94 11.23
CA VAL A 40 -2.41 1.31 9.91
C VAL A 40 -0.95 1.24 9.52
N VAL A 41 -0.17 2.32 9.72
CA VAL A 41 1.28 2.35 9.44
C VAL A 41 2.00 1.29 10.27
N ASP A 42 1.71 1.21 11.58
CA ASP A 42 2.34 0.25 12.49
C ASP A 42 2.04 -1.21 12.11
N VAL A 43 0.78 -1.51 11.80
CA VAL A 43 0.36 -2.84 11.34
C VAL A 43 1.06 -3.24 10.05
N VAL A 44 1.18 -2.31 9.09
CA VAL A 44 1.84 -2.54 7.80
C VAL A 44 3.35 -2.69 7.98
N GLU A 45 3.99 -1.86 8.80
CA GLU A 45 5.41 -1.98 9.12
C GLU A 45 5.73 -3.33 9.74
N GLN A 46 4.93 -3.75 10.73
CA GLN A 46 5.11 -5.05 11.37
C GLN A 46 5.00 -6.21 10.38
N ALA A 47 4.09 -6.15 9.40
CA ALA A 47 3.98 -7.17 8.35
C ALA A 47 5.27 -7.29 7.52
N TYR A 48 5.89 -6.17 7.14
CA TYR A 48 7.17 -6.15 6.43
C TYR A 48 8.32 -6.68 7.29
N ARG A 49 8.39 -6.28 8.57
CA ARG A 49 9.41 -6.79 9.51
C ARG A 49 9.28 -8.29 9.73
N THR A 50 8.07 -8.80 9.82
CA THR A 50 7.76 -10.24 9.95
C THR A 50 8.17 -11.01 8.69
N LEU A 51 7.92 -10.43 7.51
CA LEU A 51 8.35 -10.99 6.22
C LEU A 51 9.89 -11.05 6.14
N ALA A 52 10.56 -9.96 6.47
CA ALA A 52 12.02 -9.88 6.50
C ALA A 52 12.66 -10.87 7.49
N ALA A 53 11.97 -11.16 8.61
CA ALA A 53 12.42 -12.17 9.58
C ALA A 53 12.20 -13.61 9.12
N GLY A 54 11.67 -13.84 7.91
CA GLY A 54 11.36 -15.17 7.39
C GLY A 54 10.19 -15.87 8.09
N LYS A 55 9.41 -15.15 8.89
CA LYS A 55 8.26 -15.69 9.64
C LYS A 55 6.96 -15.60 8.85
N SER A 56 6.94 -14.89 7.73
CA SER A 56 5.80 -14.75 6.83
C SER A 56 6.18 -15.17 5.41
N ALA A 57 5.18 -15.46 4.59
CA ALA A 57 5.34 -15.83 3.20
C ALA A 57 4.47 -14.96 2.29
N ASN A 58 5.07 -14.44 1.22
CA ASN A 58 4.40 -13.64 0.20
C ASN A 58 4.78 -14.14 -1.19
N PRO A 59 4.23 -15.28 -1.64
CA PRO A 59 4.48 -15.79 -2.97
C PRO A 59 4.04 -14.81 -4.07
N ARG A 60 4.58 -15.03 -5.26
CA ARG A 60 4.21 -14.27 -6.44
C ARG A 60 2.73 -14.47 -6.76
N LYS A 61 2.03 -13.38 -7.07
CA LYS A 61 0.62 -13.44 -7.45
C LYS A 61 0.39 -14.19 -8.75
N LEU A 62 -0.72 -14.91 -8.83
CA LEU A 62 -1.22 -15.49 -10.07
C LEU A 62 -2.07 -14.45 -10.80
N THR A 63 -1.97 -14.44 -12.12
CA THR A 63 -2.72 -13.54 -12.99
C THR A 63 -3.36 -14.34 -14.11
N VAL A 64 -4.64 -14.11 -14.35
CA VAL A 64 -5.37 -14.65 -15.51
C VAL A 64 -5.95 -13.46 -16.27
N LYS A 65 -5.65 -13.41 -17.57
CA LYS A 65 -6.14 -12.39 -18.49
C LYS A 65 -6.59 -13.06 -19.78
N PRO A 66 -7.85 -12.88 -20.24
CA PRO A 66 -8.30 -13.39 -21.52
C PRO A 66 -7.62 -12.66 -22.69
N GLU A 67 -7.61 -13.30 -23.86
CA GLU A 67 -6.94 -12.77 -25.06
C GLU A 67 -7.48 -11.42 -25.52
N ASP A 68 -8.80 -11.21 -25.41
CA ASP A 68 -9.45 -9.93 -25.75
C ASP A 68 -9.18 -8.80 -24.75
N GLY A 69 -8.58 -9.12 -23.61
CA GLY A 69 -8.16 -8.16 -22.61
C GLY A 69 -9.27 -7.41 -21.87
N HIS A 70 -10.56 -7.80 -22.04
CA HIS A 70 -11.70 -7.13 -21.38
C HIS A 70 -11.66 -7.21 -19.85
N SER A 71 -10.90 -8.14 -19.30
CA SER A 71 -10.83 -8.36 -17.86
C SER A 71 -9.45 -8.85 -17.41
N VAL A 72 -9.21 -8.77 -16.10
CA VAL A 72 -8.06 -9.42 -15.46
C VAL A 72 -8.43 -9.87 -14.06
N SER A 73 -8.03 -11.09 -13.71
CA SER A 73 -8.16 -11.60 -12.33
C SER A 73 -6.80 -11.90 -11.72
N TYR A 74 -6.73 -11.71 -10.41
CA TYR A 74 -5.55 -12.00 -9.60
C TYR A 74 -5.92 -12.89 -8.43
N ALA A 75 -5.04 -13.84 -8.11
CA ALA A 75 -5.07 -14.56 -6.85
C ALA A 75 -3.74 -14.40 -6.12
N MET A 76 -3.82 -14.05 -4.86
CA MET A 76 -2.67 -13.88 -3.97
C MET A 76 -2.88 -14.73 -2.74
N LEU A 77 -1.90 -15.54 -2.42
CA LEU A 77 -1.85 -16.37 -1.22
C LEU A 77 -0.72 -15.86 -0.35
N GLY A 78 -0.89 -15.82 0.96
CA GLY A 78 0.17 -15.45 1.89
C GLY A 78 -0.08 -15.98 3.29
N ARG A 79 0.97 -15.94 4.09
CA ARG A 79 0.96 -16.36 5.49
C ARG A 79 1.62 -15.30 6.36
N ASP A 80 0.99 -14.94 7.46
CA ASP A 80 1.60 -14.18 8.55
C ASP A 80 1.81 -15.13 9.73
N GLY A 81 3.04 -15.58 9.94
CA GLY A 81 3.35 -16.57 10.96
C GLY A 81 3.44 -16.01 12.39
N VAL A 82 3.41 -14.69 12.57
CA VAL A 82 3.32 -14.06 13.91
C VAL A 82 1.87 -13.95 14.34
N ARG A 83 0.97 -13.67 13.40
CA ARG A 83 -0.49 -13.65 13.65
C ARG A 83 -1.14 -15.01 13.52
N GLU A 84 -0.37 -16.00 13.06
CA GLU A 84 -0.85 -17.36 12.78
C GLU A 84 -2.07 -17.37 11.84
N VAL A 85 -1.96 -16.63 10.73
CA VAL A 85 -3.01 -16.43 9.72
C VAL A 85 -2.49 -16.74 8.33
N VAL A 86 -3.23 -17.54 7.60
CA VAL A 86 -3.10 -17.71 6.16
C VAL A 86 -4.24 -16.96 5.47
N ALA A 87 -4.00 -16.35 4.33
CA ALA A 87 -5.07 -15.70 3.60
C ALA A 87 -5.00 -15.93 2.09
N ILE A 88 -6.18 -15.95 1.49
CA ILE A 88 -6.39 -15.91 0.05
C ILE A 88 -7.07 -14.58 -0.30
N LYS A 89 -6.40 -13.78 -1.11
CA LYS A 89 -6.98 -12.56 -1.68
C LYS A 89 -7.25 -12.78 -3.16
N THR A 90 -8.46 -12.51 -3.58
CA THR A 90 -8.85 -12.49 -4.98
C THR A 90 -9.22 -11.08 -5.42
N SER A 91 -8.96 -10.77 -6.68
CA SER A 91 -9.36 -9.50 -7.29
C SER A 91 -9.80 -9.76 -8.73
N TYR A 92 -10.87 -9.10 -9.16
CA TYR A 92 -11.38 -9.18 -10.51
C TYR A 92 -11.69 -7.78 -11.04
N LYS A 93 -11.01 -7.40 -12.12
CA LYS A 93 -11.32 -6.19 -12.88
C LYS A 93 -12.03 -6.58 -14.16
N HIS A 94 -13.17 -5.98 -14.42
CA HIS A 94 -13.99 -6.21 -15.61
C HIS A 94 -14.23 -4.89 -16.36
N GLY A 95 -14.43 -4.97 -17.66
CA GLY A 95 -14.71 -3.79 -18.50
C GLY A 95 -13.47 -2.95 -18.79
N LEU A 96 -12.26 -3.53 -18.86
CA LEU A 96 -11.02 -2.80 -19.14
C LEU A 96 -11.00 -2.15 -20.52
N ASP A 97 -11.82 -2.64 -21.43
CA ASP A 97 -12.07 -2.14 -22.79
C ASP A 97 -13.15 -1.05 -22.87
N ARG A 98 -13.74 -0.67 -21.72
CA ARG A 98 -14.88 0.24 -21.63
C ARG A 98 -14.49 1.56 -20.95
N SER A 99 -15.45 2.49 -20.91
CA SER A 99 -15.32 3.74 -20.16
C SER A 99 -15.10 3.47 -18.66
N ARG A 100 -14.50 4.42 -17.95
CA ARG A 100 -14.18 4.27 -16.53
C ARG A 100 -15.40 3.92 -15.67
N ASP A 101 -16.57 4.47 -16.00
CA ASP A 101 -17.80 4.28 -15.22
C ASP A 101 -18.38 2.87 -15.42
N GLU A 102 -18.00 2.18 -16.50
CA GLU A 102 -18.39 0.80 -16.78
C GLU A 102 -17.38 -0.24 -16.29
N GLN A 103 -16.26 0.21 -15.71
CA GLN A 103 -15.25 -0.67 -15.14
C GLN A 103 -15.65 -1.06 -13.72
N HIS A 104 -15.57 -2.35 -13.42
CA HIS A 104 -15.86 -2.90 -12.11
C HIS A 104 -14.62 -3.56 -11.51
N TYR A 105 -14.41 -3.32 -10.23
CA TYR A 105 -13.30 -3.91 -9.49
C TYR A 105 -13.79 -4.48 -8.17
N TYR A 106 -13.80 -5.79 -8.07
CA TYR A 106 -14.20 -6.52 -6.88
C TYR A 106 -12.99 -7.20 -6.26
N THR A 107 -12.87 -7.13 -4.94
CA THR A 107 -11.79 -7.76 -4.18
C THR A 107 -12.37 -8.47 -2.97
N ALA A 108 -11.85 -9.66 -2.68
CA ALA A 108 -12.20 -10.39 -1.48
C ALA A 108 -10.94 -10.93 -0.80
N LEU A 109 -10.94 -10.89 0.53
CA LEU A 109 -9.91 -11.47 1.39
C LEU A 109 -10.57 -12.49 2.29
N THR A 110 -10.09 -13.74 2.24
CA THR A 110 -10.48 -14.79 3.19
C THR A 110 -9.30 -15.10 4.10
N LEU A 111 -9.53 -15.02 5.41
CA LEU A 111 -8.56 -15.32 6.46
C LEU A 111 -8.83 -16.71 7.03
N TYR A 112 -7.77 -17.48 7.22
CA TYR A 112 -7.77 -18.79 7.84
C TYR A 112 -6.87 -18.74 9.08
N ASP A 113 -7.35 -19.28 10.18
CA ASP A 113 -6.53 -19.57 11.36
C ASP A 113 -5.52 -20.66 11.00
N ASP A 114 -4.22 -20.38 11.13
CA ASP A 114 -3.13 -21.27 10.70
C ASP A 114 -2.91 -22.44 11.69
N VAL A 115 -3.49 -22.36 12.90
CA VAL A 115 -3.39 -23.42 13.90
C VAL A 115 -4.47 -24.48 13.68
N THR A 116 -5.71 -24.03 13.44
CA THR A 116 -6.87 -24.91 13.30
C THR A 116 -7.24 -25.23 11.86
N GLY A 117 -6.78 -24.42 10.90
CA GLY A 117 -7.15 -24.50 9.48
C GLY A 117 -8.56 -23.99 9.19
N LEU A 118 -9.28 -23.45 10.17
CA LEU A 118 -10.63 -22.93 9.99
C LEU A 118 -10.61 -21.56 9.27
N PRO A 119 -11.49 -21.32 8.29
CA PRO A 119 -11.72 -19.98 7.80
C PRO A 119 -12.47 -19.16 8.84
N VAL A 120 -11.91 -18.01 9.19
CA VAL A 120 -12.38 -17.17 10.32
C VAL A 120 -13.10 -15.92 9.87
N ALA A 121 -12.67 -15.33 8.75
CA ALA A 121 -13.30 -14.14 8.18
C ALA A 121 -13.19 -14.10 6.67
N MET A 122 -14.23 -13.59 6.01
CA MET A 122 -14.22 -13.19 4.61
C MET A 122 -14.71 -11.76 4.50
N MET A 123 -13.99 -10.91 3.77
CA MET A 123 -14.30 -9.48 3.72
C MET A 123 -14.01 -8.86 2.36
N ASP A 124 -14.69 -7.75 2.05
CA ASP A 124 -14.26 -6.85 0.98
C ASP A 124 -12.86 -6.31 1.29
N CYS A 125 -12.00 -6.28 0.30
CA CYS A 125 -10.63 -5.82 0.47
C CYS A 125 -10.38 -4.39 -0.07
N GLY A 126 -11.43 -3.70 -0.50
CA GLY A 126 -11.33 -2.35 -1.08
C GLY A 126 -10.77 -1.33 -0.08
N ARG A 127 -11.37 -1.27 1.12
CA ARG A 127 -10.90 -0.38 2.19
C ARG A 127 -9.50 -0.74 2.68
N ILE A 128 -9.22 -2.03 2.85
CA ILE A 128 -7.88 -2.50 3.24
C ILE A 128 -6.84 -2.01 2.23
N GLY A 129 -7.10 -2.24 0.93
CA GLY A 129 -6.21 -1.79 -0.14
C GLY A 129 -6.03 -0.26 -0.19
N SER A 130 -7.09 0.51 0.10
CA SER A 130 -7.04 1.98 0.11
C SER A 130 -6.22 2.55 1.28
N LEU A 131 -6.10 1.84 2.38
CA LEU A 131 -5.34 2.24 3.56
C LEU A 131 -3.89 1.71 3.53
N ARG A 132 -3.68 0.40 3.25
CA ARG A 132 -2.34 -0.19 3.34
C ARG A 132 -1.38 0.32 2.27
N THR A 133 -1.88 0.71 1.08
CA THR A 133 -1.01 1.16 -0.01
C THR A 133 -0.38 2.53 0.26
N PRO A 134 -1.12 3.59 0.65
CA PRO A 134 -0.50 4.85 1.04
C PRO A 134 0.32 4.71 2.33
N ALA A 135 -0.01 3.79 3.26
CA ALA A 135 0.84 3.49 4.41
C ALA A 135 2.21 2.95 4.00
N VAL A 136 2.29 2.07 2.99
CA VAL A 136 3.57 1.61 2.43
C VAL A 136 4.34 2.76 1.80
N SER A 137 3.67 3.67 1.07
CA SER A 137 4.33 4.86 0.51
C SER A 137 4.88 5.78 1.60
N ALA A 138 4.16 5.94 2.70
CA ALA A 138 4.61 6.71 3.85
C ALA A 138 5.84 6.09 4.54
N LEU A 139 5.85 4.76 4.68
CA LEU A 139 7.01 4.03 5.21
C LEU A 139 8.23 4.13 4.27
N LEU A 140 8.02 3.99 2.94
CA LEU A 140 9.07 4.23 1.95
C LEU A 140 9.62 5.66 2.04
N ALA A 141 8.73 6.64 2.21
CA ALA A 141 9.15 8.03 2.38
C ALA A 141 9.96 8.22 3.67
N ARG A 142 9.57 7.63 4.79
CA ARG A 142 10.31 7.70 6.05
C ARG A 142 11.75 7.16 5.92
N GLU A 143 11.93 6.07 5.19
CA GLU A 143 13.23 5.39 5.07
C GLU A 143 14.09 5.94 3.93
N CYS A 144 13.47 6.55 2.90
CA CYS A 144 14.16 6.88 1.64
C CYS A 144 14.13 8.37 1.29
N ALA A 145 13.30 9.21 1.91
CA ALA A 145 13.28 10.64 1.63
C ALA A 145 14.59 11.33 2.05
N PRO A 146 14.95 12.47 1.45
CA PRO A 146 16.10 13.23 1.91
C PRO A 146 15.90 13.73 3.35
N PRO A 147 16.98 13.87 4.13
CA PRO A 147 16.89 14.45 5.47
C PRO A 147 16.22 15.83 5.42
N ASN A 148 15.37 16.10 6.42
CA ASN A 148 14.65 17.37 6.55
C ASN A 148 13.72 17.70 5.38
N SER A 149 13.10 16.69 4.77
CA SER A 149 12.10 16.86 3.70
C SER A 149 10.97 17.80 4.16
N ARG A 150 10.62 18.77 3.30
CA ARG A 150 9.60 19.80 3.57
C ARG A 150 8.49 19.80 2.54
N SER A 151 8.69 19.18 1.38
CA SER A 151 7.74 19.25 0.26
C SER A 151 7.38 17.86 -0.29
N ALA A 152 6.10 17.66 -0.58
CA ALA A 152 5.59 16.45 -1.21
C ALA A 152 4.63 16.78 -2.34
N LEU A 153 4.78 16.07 -3.46
CA LEU A 153 3.87 16.09 -4.60
C LEU A 153 3.17 14.74 -4.76
N VAL A 154 1.85 14.76 -4.78
CA VAL A 154 1.03 13.57 -5.13
C VAL A 154 0.47 13.77 -6.54
N ILE A 155 0.71 12.79 -7.42
CA ILE A 155 0.18 12.77 -8.78
C ILE A 155 -0.96 11.75 -8.83
N GLY A 156 -2.19 12.22 -9.07
CA GLY A 156 -3.40 11.41 -9.09
C GLY A 156 -4.25 11.54 -7.82
N THR A 157 -5.57 11.60 -8.03
CA THR A 157 -6.59 11.86 -7.00
C THR A 157 -7.58 10.70 -6.85
N GLY A 158 -7.17 9.51 -7.30
CA GLY A 158 -7.94 8.27 -7.17
C GLY A 158 -7.89 7.69 -5.76
N THR A 159 -8.27 6.41 -5.63
CA THR A 159 -8.36 5.70 -4.35
C THR A 159 -7.08 5.80 -3.52
N GLN A 160 -5.91 5.73 -4.14
CA GLN A 160 -4.63 5.80 -3.44
C GLN A 160 -4.20 7.25 -3.17
N GLY A 161 -4.40 8.15 -4.13
CA GLY A 161 -3.98 9.54 -4.03
C GLY A 161 -4.71 10.34 -2.95
N ARG A 162 -5.98 10.02 -2.68
CA ARG A 162 -6.80 10.72 -1.66
C ARG A 162 -6.24 10.67 -0.25
N LEU A 163 -5.51 9.60 0.09
CA LEU A 163 -4.94 9.39 1.41
C LEU A 163 -3.40 9.50 1.43
N ALA A 164 -2.75 9.72 0.27
CA ALA A 164 -1.29 9.75 0.20
C ALA A 164 -0.70 10.85 1.10
N LEU A 165 -1.18 12.09 1.02
CA LEU A 165 -0.70 13.20 1.87
C LEU A 165 -0.96 12.95 3.36
N PRO A 166 -2.17 12.56 3.81
CA PRO A 166 -2.40 12.22 5.21
C PRO A 166 -1.44 11.15 5.74
N PHE A 167 -1.19 10.08 4.97
CA PHE A 167 -0.24 9.05 5.39
C PHE A 167 1.21 9.55 5.41
N LEU A 168 1.64 10.36 4.42
CA LEU A 168 2.98 10.97 4.45
C LEU A 168 3.20 11.81 5.70
N LEU A 169 2.21 12.58 6.12
CA LEU A 169 2.31 13.40 7.34
C LEU A 169 2.42 12.59 8.63
N THR A 170 1.97 11.33 8.66
CA THR A 170 2.17 10.46 9.84
C THR A 170 3.63 10.06 10.03
N THR A 171 4.42 10.03 8.95
CA THR A 171 5.82 9.58 8.97
C THR A 171 6.83 10.71 8.75
N LEU A 172 6.39 11.78 8.10
CA LEU A 172 7.16 13.00 7.81
C LEU A 172 6.35 14.23 8.25
N PRO A 173 6.21 14.48 9.57
CA PRO A 173 5.36 15.54 10.11
C PRO A 173 5.84 16.96 9.77
N ASP A 174 7.10 17.10 9.37
CA ASP A 174 7.71 18.38 9.02
C ASP A 174 7.42 18.82 7.57
N LEU A 175 6.70 18.02 6.78
CA LEU A 175 6.25 18.45 5.46
C LEU A 175 5.32 19.65 5.61
N ASP A 176 5.66 20.76 4.98
CA ASP A 176 4.89 22.03 5.05
C ASP A 176 4.33 22.45 3.68
N ARG A 177 4.98 22.09 2.57
CA ARG A 177 4.46 22.31 1.22
C ARG A 177 3.88 21.01 0.65
N LEU A 178 2.57 20.90 0.67
CA LEU A 178 1.82 19.75 0.19
C LEU A 178 1.20 20.08 -1.16
N MET A 179 1.56 19.34 -2.21
CA MET A 179 1.11 19.58 -3.58
C MET A 179 0.35 18.38 -4.11
N VAL A 180 -0.68 18.64 -4.93
CA VAL A 180 -1.42 17.61 -5.65
C VAL A 180 -1.66 18.01 -7.09
N HIS A 181 -1.41 17.08 -8.01
CA HIS A 181 -1.83 17.17 -9.40
C HIS A 181 -2.93 16.17 -9.71
N GLY A 182 -4.00 16.62 -10.36
CA GLY A 182 -5.12 15.77 -10.79
C GLY A 182 -6.01 16.48 -11.77
N THR A 183 -6.67 15.70 -12.64
CA THR A 183 -7.51 16.21 -13.73
C THR A 183 -9.01 16.22 -13.40
N HIS A 184 -9.43 15.61 -12.28
CA HIS A 184 -10.84 15.50 -11.90
C HIS A 184 -11.16 16.39 -10.70
N PRO A 185 -12.08 17.36 -10.81
CA PRO A 185 -12.46 18.27 -9.71
C PRO A 185 -12.90 17.53 -8.44
N ASP A 186 -13.76 16.50 -8.58
CA ASP A 186 -14.22 15.70 -7.43
C ASP A 186 -13.09 14.96 -6.73
N GLY A 187 -12.10 14.51 -7.49
CA GLY A 187 -10.90 13.88 -6.95
C GLY A 187 -10.06 14.86 -6.13
N LEU A 188 -9.86 16.08 -6.65
CA LEU A 188 -9.15 17.15 -5.95
C LEU A 188 -9.90 17.59 -4.68
N ALA A 189 -11.23 17.71 -4.75
CA ALA A 189 -12.07 18.00 -3.59
C ALA A 189 -11.92 16.92 -2.51
N ALA A 190 -11.93 15.65 -2.90
CA ALA A 190 -11.75 14.52 -1.99
C ALA A 190 -10.35 14.49 -1.34
N VAL A 191 -9.29 14.90 -2.03
CA VAL A 191 -7.94 15.04 -1.43
C VAL A 191 -7.97 16.10 -0.33
N ARG A 192 -8.55 17.28 -0.61
CA ARG A 192 -8.69 18.36 0.39
C ARG A 192 -9.49 17.92 1.61
N GLU A 193 -10.63 17.27 1.37
CA GLU A 193 -11.50 16.76 2.45
C GLU A 193 -10.75 15.77 3.34
N ARG A 194 -10.04 14.79 2.75
CA ARG A 194 -9.29 13.80 3.51
C ARG A 194 -8.11 14.39 4.27
N LEU A 195 -7.39 15.35 3.65
CA LEU A 195 -6.33 16.06 4.35
C LEU A 195 -6.88 16.85 5.55
N HIS A 196 -7.92 17.65 5.35
CA HIS A 196 -8.55 18.44 6.41
C HIS A 196 -9.14 17.57 7.53
N HIS A 197 -9.71 16.41 7.20
CA HIS A 197 -10.25 15.47 8.19
C HIS A 197 -9.17 14.97 9.17
N HIS A 198 -7.98 14.65 8.68
CA HIS A 198 -6.90 14.10 9.49
C HIS A 198 -5.95 15.18 10.03
N PHE A 199 -5.79 16.29 9.31
CA PHE A 199 -4.88 17.39 9.61
C PHE A 199 -5.55 18.74 9.30
N PRO A 200 -6.45 19.25 10.19
CA PRO A 200 -7.26 20.43 9.92
C PRO A 200 -6.45 21.72 9.65
N ASP A 201 -5.24 21.79 10.20
CA ASP A 201 -4.34 22.94 10.06
C ASP A 201 -3.43 22.87 8.81
N ARG A 202 -3.61 21.85 7.95
CA ARG A 202 -2.82 21.64 6.75
C ARG A 202 -3.64 21.92 5.50
N GLU A 203 -3.00 22.59 4.55
CA GLU A 203 -3.58 22.87 3.23
C GLU A 203 -2.80 22.16 2.12
N VAL A 204 -3.45 21.93 0.99
CA VAL A 204 -2.82 21.35 -0.20
C VAL A 204 -2.94 22.32 -1.37
N GLU A 205 -1.79 22.59 -2.02
CA GLU A 205 -1.67 23.34 -3.27
C GLU A 205 -2.06 22.42 -4.44
N ILE A 206 -3.00 22.87 -5.28
CA ILE A 206 -3.29 22.20 -6.56
C ILE A 206 -2.33 22.77 -7.59
N VAL A 207 -1.60 21.87 -8.28
CA VAL A 207 -0.61 22.26 -9.28
C VAL A 207 -1.03 21.79 -10.67
N ASP A 208 -0.92 22.66 -11.66
CA ASP A 208 -1.20 22.34 -13.06
C ASP A 208 0.06 21.82 -13.77
N ASP A 209 1.21 22.46 -13.53
CA ASP A 209 2.50 22.01 -14.06
C ASP A 209 3.16 21.01 -13.12
N VAL A 210 2.96 19.73 -13.43
CA VAL A 210 3.48 18.61 -12.63
C VAL A 210 5.00 18.53 -12.65
N ARG A 211 5.66 18.96 -13.74
CA ARG A 211 7.12 18.91 -13.88
C ARG A 211 7.78 20.01 -13.07
N ALA A 212 7.25 21.23 -13.14
CA ALA A 212 7.71 22.32 -12.29
C ALA A 212 7.53 22.01 -10.80
N ALA A 213 6.39 21.42 -10.43
CA ALA A 213 6.14 21.00 -9.04
C ALA A 213 7.09 19.87 -8.60
N ALA A 214 7.43 18.92 -9.47
CA ALA A 214 8.37 17.85 -9.19
C ALA A 214 9.80 18.35 -8.95
N ALA A 215 10.21 19.41 -9.65
CA ALA A 215 11.52 20.04 -9.49
C ALA A 215 11.72 20.65 -8.08
N ASP A 216 10.63 21.02 -7.42
CA ASP A 216 10.65 21.56 -6.04
C ASP A 216 10.40 20.49 -4.98
N ALA A 217 9.85 19.30 -5.34
CA ALA A 217 9.43 18.30 -4.38
C ALA A 217 10.59 17.46 -3.83
N ASP A 218 10.60 17.23 -2.52
CA ASP A 218 11.48 16.25 -1.86
C ASP A 218 10.97 14.82 -2.08
N VAL A 219 9.64 14.66 -2.07
CA VAL A 219 8.95 13.38 -2.24
C VAL A 219 7.89 13.52 -3.33
N VAL A 220 7.95 12.67 -4.35
CA VAL A 220 6.93 12.56 -5.41
C VAL A 220 6.26 11.20 -5.29
N VAL A 221 4.92 11.15 -5.14
CA VAL A 221 4.14 9.91 -5.09
C VAL A 221 3.19 9.85 -6.27
N ALA A 222 3.42 8.92 -7.20
CA ALA A 222 2.63 8.75 -8.40
C ALA A 222 1.57 7.65 -8.23
N THR A 223 0.31 8.06 -8.23
CA THR A 223 -0.87 7.20 -8.00
C THR A 223 -1.91 7.32 -9.11
N ALA A 224 -1.59 8.02 -10.19
CA ALA A 224 -2.52 8.28 -11.27
C ALA A 224 -2.94 7.00 -12.02
N GLY A 225 -4.02 7.07 -12.77
CA GLY A 225 -4.48 5.98 -13.62
C GLY A 225 -3.64 5.85 -14.90
N GLN A 226 -3.81 4.74 -15.61
CA GLN A 226 -3.04 4.37 -16.80
C GLN A 226 -3.07 5.43 -17.94
N HIS A 227 -4.15 6.20 -18.04
CA HIS A 227 -4.31 7.20 -19.09
C HIS A 227 -3.96 8.62 -18.63
N THR A 228 -3.14 8.76 -17.59
CA THR A 228 -2.70 10.08 -17.15
C THR A 228 -1.77 10.70 -18.19
N PRO A 229 -1.94 11.99 -18.50
CA PRO A 229 -0.96 12.73 -19.31
C PRO A 229 0.27 13.12 -18.47
N ALA A 230 0.20 13.04 -17.15
CA ALA A 230 1.32 13.37 -16.28
C ALA A 230 2.42 12.33 -16.41
N ALA A 231 3.65 12.80 -16.61
CA ALA A 231 4.85 11.97 -16.69
C ALA A 231 6.05 12.80 -16.19
N VAL A 232 6.47 12.54 -14.95
CA VAL A 232 7.68 13.14 -14.36
C VAL A 232 8.87 12.35 -14.87
N GLU A 233 9.76 13.03 -15.58
CA GLU A 233 11.02 12.50 -16.10
C GLU A 233 12.13 12.59 -15.03
N SER A 234 13.21 11.84 -15.21
CA SER A 234 14.36 11.91 -14.30
C SER A 234 14.95 13.32 -14.17
N ASP A 235 14.96 14.09 -15.28
CA ASP A 235 15.52 15.44 -15.30
C ASP A 235 14.60 16.50 -14.65
N ASP A 236 13.33 16.15 -14.42
CA ASP A 236 12.40 17.01 -13.68
C ASP A 236 12.63 16.91 -12.16
N LEU A 237 13.40 15.94 -11.68
CA LEU A 237 13.64 15.74 -10.26
C LEU A 237 14.91 16.46 -9.79
N LYS A 238 14.84 17.17 -8.69
CA LYS A 238 16.02 17.75 -8.04
C LYS A 238 16.96 16.66 -7.46
N PRO A 239 18.26 16.95 -7.26
CA PRO A 239 19.13 16.08 -6.48
C PRO A 239 18.49 15.74 -5.12
N GLY A 240 18.65 14.51 -4.69
CA GLY A 240 18.09 14.02 -3.44
C GLY A 240 16.61 13.60 -3.46
N ALA A 241 15.86 13.93 -4.50
CA ALA A 241 14.44 13.64 -4.57
C ALA A 241 14.13 12.13 -4.46
N LEU A 242 13.06 11.80 -3.76
CA LEU A 242 12.46 10.45 -3.73
C LEU A 242 11.24 10.42 -4.63
N SER A 243 11.21 9.49 -5.58
CA SER A 243 10.03 9.18 -6.39
C SER A 243 9.46 7.82 -6.03
N ILE A 244 8.16 7.75 -5.71
CA ILE A 244 7.44 6.53 -5.34
C ILE A 244 6.38 6.24 -6.40
N LEU A 245 6.50 5.10 -7.07
CA LEU A 245 5.52 4.65 -8.05
C LEU A 245 4.56 3.62 -7.42
N VAL A 246 3.27 3.96 -7.45
CA VAL A 246 2.14 3.11 -7.03
C VAL A 246 1.26 2.76 -8.23
N GLY A 247 1.00 3.76 -9.08
CA GLY A 247 0.21 3.69 -10.30
C GLY A 247 1.00 4.20 -11.49
N HIS A 248 0.54 5.31 -12.09
CA HIS A 248 1.20 5.99 -13.19
C HIS A 248 1.45 7.46 -12.84
N GLY A 249 2.24 8.16 -13.64
CA GLY A 249 2.59 9.58 -13.46
C GLY A 249 4.09 9.85 -13.35
N ILE A 250 4.91 8.79 -13.39
CA ILE A 250 6.38 8.83 -13.46
C ILE A 250 6.80 8.10 -14.74
N ALA A 251 7.70 8.69 -15.50
CA ALA A 251 8.22 8.11 -16.74
C ALA A 251 9.27 7.02 -16.46
N PRO A 252 9.47 6.05 -17.40
CA PRO A 252 10.49 5.03 -17.27
C PRO A 252 11.91 5.55 -17.03
N SER A 253 12.24 6.72 -17.59
CA SER A 253 13.56 7.36 -17.38
C SER A 253 13.89 7.59 -15.91
N THR A 254 12.88 7.81 -15.07
CA THR A 254 13.05 8.01 -13.62
C THR A 254 13.56 6.76 -12.92
N LEU A 255 13.06 5.57 -13.32
CA LEU A 255 13.60 4.28 -12.85
C LEU A 255 14.99 4.02 -13.47
N GLN A 256 15.11 4.18 -14.80
CA GLN A 256 16.33 3.81 -15.54
C GLN A 256 17.56 4.66 -15.16
N ARG A 257 17.34 5.89 -14.66
CA ARG A 257 18.40 6.85 -14.29
C ARG A 257 18.43 7.14 -12.78
N ALA A 258 17.73 6.36 -11.97
CA ALA A 258 17.81 6.48 -10.52
C ALA A 258 19.22 6.12 -10.02
N ASP A 259 19.72 6.88 -9.05
CA ASP A 259 20.99 6.55 -8.38
C ASP A 259 20.80 5.33 -7.45
N ARG A 260 19.56 5.09 -7.01
CA ARG A 260 19.19 3.97 -6.17
C ARG A 260 17.75 3.51 -6.42
N VAL A 261 17.55 2.20 -6.49
CA VAL A 261 16.25 1.56 -6.71
C VAL A 261 15.85 0.74 -5.49
N ILE A 262 14.71 1.07 -4.90
CA ILE A 262 14.09 0.31 -3.80
C ILE A 262 12.78 -0.29 -4.29
N ALA A 263 12.53 -1.56 -4.06
CA ALA A 263 11.25 -2.19 -4.41
C ALA A 263 10.63 -2.88 -3.18
N THR A 264 9.32 -2.82 -3.05
CA THR A 264 8.63 -3.64 -2.03
C THR A 264 8.84 -5.14 -2.28
N SER A 265 8.97 -5.53 -3.55
CA SER A 265 9.46 -6.83 -4.01
C SER A 265 9.93 -6.69 -5.46
N GLU A 266 11.16 -7.08 -5.75
CA GLU A 266 11.73 -7.11 -7.10
C GLU A 266 10.94 -8.05 -8.02
N ALA A 267 10.56 -9.23 -7.50
CA ALA A 267 9.78 -10.19 -8.26
C ALA A 267 8.39 -9.65 -8.66
N GLN A 268 7.75 -8.87 -7.78
CA GLN A 268 6.46 -8.23 -8.09
C GLN A 268 6.64 -7.03 -9.03
N MET A 269 7.69 -6.25 -8.89
CA MET A 269 8.00 -5.13 -9.80
C MET A 269 8.12 -5.62 -11.24
N LYS A 270 8.84 -6.70 -11.47
CA LYS A 270 9.00 -7.30 -12.82
C LYS A 270 7.69 -7.81 -13.43
N VAL A 271 6.66 -8.07 -12.61
CA VAL A 271 5.33 -8.53 -13.09
C VAL A 271 4.39 -7.38 -13.36
N THR A 272 4.41 -6.37 -12.49
CA THR A 272 3.39 -5.30 -12.49
C THR A 272 3.87 -3.97 -13.02
N GLY A 273 5.16 -3.77 -13.14
CA GLY A 273 5.80 -2.54 -13.63
C GLY A 273 6.40 -2.69 -15.02
N THR A 274 5.82 -3.53 -15.88
CA THR A 274 6.35 -3.80 -17.23
C THR A 274 6.44 -2.56 -18.13
N ASP A 275 5.64 -1.56 -17.85
CA ASP A 275 5.66 -0.24 -18.50
C ASP A 275 6.85 0.64 -18.07
N MET A 276 7.57 0.24 -17.02
CA MET A 276 8.78 0.92 -16.55
C MET A 276 10.08 0.29 -17.07
N ALA A 277 10.00 -0.82 -17.78
CA ALA A 277 11.14 -1.46 -18.42
C ALA A 277 11.72 -0.58 -19.53
N ASP A 278 12.99 -0.78 -19.85
CA ASP A 278 13.61 -0.14 -21.02
C ASP A 278 13.02 -0.69 -22.33
N LYS A 279 13.45 -0.14 -23.46
CA LYS A 279 13.01 -0.54 -24.81
C LYS A 279 13.28 -2.02 -25.12
N ASP A 280 14.22 -2.66 -24.43
CA ASP A 280 14.60 -4.07 -24.58
C ASP A 280 13.92 -4.96 -23.55
N GLY A 281 13.04 -4.40 -22.69
CA GLY A 281 12.28 -5.10 -21.65
C GLY A 281 13.07 -5.34 -20.36
N ASN A 282 14.21 -4.67 -20.16
CA ASN A 282 15.04 -4.86 -18.98
C ASN A 282 14.69 -3.86 -17.87
N PHE A 283 14.97 -4.27 -16.66
CA PHE A 283 14.90 -3.43 -15.45
C PHE A 283 16.32 -3.19 -14.92
N PRO A 284 16.62 -2.04 -14.33
CA PRO A 284 17.84 -1.87 -13.55
C PRO A 284 17.83 -2.80 -12.34
N ALA A 285 19.00 -3.02 -11.76
CA ALA A 285 19.11 -3.79 -10.51
C ALA A 285 18.33 -3.09 -9.38
N VAL A 286 17.64 -3.87 -8.55
CA VAL A 286 17.06 -3.40 -7.30
C VAL A 286 18.15 -3.43 -6.24
N ASP A 287 18.49 -2.26 -5.67
CA ASP A 287 19.55 -2.13 -4.67
C ASP A 287 19.16 -2.72 -3.32
N ALA A 288 17.88 -2.64 -2.97
CA ALA A 288 17.33 -3.29 -1.79
C ALA A 288 15.82 -3.55 -1.92
N GLU A 289 15.37 -4.67 -1.38
CA GLU A 289 13.95 -4.86 -1.13
C GLU A 289 13.55 -4.15 0.17
N PHE A 290 12.38 -3.55 0.18
CA PHE A 290 11.91 -2.71 1.28
C PHE A 290 11.79 -3.45 2.63
N PRO A 291 11.40 -4.75 2.69
CA PRO A 291 11.46 -5.52 3.93
C PRO A 291 12.87 -5.52 4.57
N GLU A 292 13.94 -5.59 3.76
CA GLU A 292 15.32 -5.56 4.24
C GLU A 292 15.71 -4.18 4.80
N VAL A 293 15.18 -3.11 4.20
CA VAL A 293 15.36 -1.74 4.67
C VAL A 293 14.71 -1.57 6.05
N LEU A 294 13.44 -1.96 6.20
CA LEU A 294 12.73 -1.89 7.48
C LEU A 294 13.34 -2.76 8.57
N ALA A 295 13.98 -3.88 8.19
CA ALA A 295 14.71 -4.74 9.13
C ALA A 295 16.09 -4.19 9.52
N GLY A 296 16.53 -3.07 8.93
CA GLY A 296 17.86 -2.47 9.16
C GLY A 296 19.03 -3.24 8.53
N ARG A 297 18.75 -4.18 7.63
CA ARG A 297 19.78 -4.95 6.90
C ARG A 297 20.25 -4.26 5.62
N ALA A 298 19.48 -3.33 5.11
CA ALA A 298 19.85 -2.44 4.02
C ALA A 298 19.50 -0.99 4.37
N ARG A 299 20.15 -0.03 3.71
CA ARG A 299 19.81 1.39 3.85
C ARG A 299 18.84 1.80 2.75
N GLY A 300 17.78 2.55 3.09
CA GLY A 300 16.90 3.16 2.12
C GLY A 300 17.63 4.22 1.30
N ARG A 301 18.40 5.09 1.99
CA ARG A 301 19.23 6.16 1.41
C ARG A 301 20.67 6.04 1.90
N GLN A 302 21.65 6.31 1.03
CA GLN A 302 23.09 6.28 1.36
C GLN A 302 23.72 7.68 1.29
N SER A 303 23.22 8.55 0.41
CA SER A 303 23.71 9.92 0.22
C SER A 303 22.53 10.91 0.16
N PRO A 304 22.69 12.15 0.66
CA PRO A 304 21.65 13.16 0.60
C PRO A 304 21.23 13.55 -0.83
N ASP A 305 22.14 13.43 -1.80
CA ASP A 305 21.89 13.84 -3.18
C ASP A 305 21.38 12.72 -4.09
N GLU A 306 21.28 11.46 -3.59
CA GLU A 306 20.73 10.36 -4.39
C GLU A 306 19.30 10.62 -4.82
N ARG A 307 19.01 10.54 -6.12
CA ARG A 307 17.66 10.40 -6.66
C ARG A 307 17.23 8.95 -6.49
N ILE A 308 16.26 8.73 -5.63
CA ILE A 308 15.78 7.37 -5.32
C ILE A 308 14.46 7.12 -6.05
N PHE A 309 14.41 5.98 -6.75
CA PHE A 309 13.16 5.44 -7.24
C PHE A 309 12.69 4.31 -6.32
N ALA A 310 11.45 4.40 -5.83
CA ALA A 310 10.83 3.39 -5.00
C ALA A 310 9.58 2.80 -5.68
N TYR A 311 9.52 1.47 -5.81
CA TYR A 311 8.38 0.77 -6.39
C TYR A 311 7.49 0.16 -5.31
N ASN A 312 6.26 0.65 -5.19
CA ASN A 312 5.27 0.15 -4.25
C ASN A 312 4.29 -0.81 -4.97
N SER A 313 4.64 -2.08 -5.07
CA SER A 313 3.80 -3.10 -5.74
C SER A 313 2.68 -3.68 -4.88
N GLY A 314 2.65 -3.39 -3.59
CA GLY A 314 1.71 -3.97 -2.62
C GLY A 314 1.88 -5.48 -2.44
N LEU A 315 2.13 -5.93 -1.22
CA LEU A 315 2.29 -7.33 -0.86
C LEU A 315 1.06 -7.83 -0.10
N VAL A 316 0.66 -9.08 -0.32
CA VAL A 316 -0.52 -9.66 0.34
C VAL A 316 -0.35 -9.77 1.86
N VAL A 317 0.86 -9.87 2.36
CA VAL A 317 1.12 -9.87 3.82
C VAL A 317 0.61 -8.60 4.50
N THR A 318 0.61 -7.46 3.81
CA THR A 318 0.04 -6.22 4.35
C THR A 318 -1.48 -6.23 4.33
N ASP A 319 -2.09 -6.86 3.32
CA ASP A 319 -3.54 -7.08 3.28
C ASP A 319 -3.97 -8.07 4.40
N ILE A 320 -3.18 -9.11 4.66
CA ILE A 320 -3.40 -10.08 5.76
C ILE A 320 -3.36 -9.38 7.10
N ALA A 321 -2.29 -8.65 7.38
CA ALA A 321 -2.10 -8.00 8.67
C ALA A 321 -3.21 -7.00 8.98
N LEU A 322 -3.54 -6.14 8.00
CA LEU A 322 -4.60 -5.15 8.19
C LEU A 322 -5.98 -5.79 8.18
N GLY A 323 -6.24 -6.80 7.34
CA GLY A 323 -7.49 -7.56 7.33
C GLY A 323 -7.74 -8.30 8.65
N HIS A 324 -6.70 -8.89 9.24
CA HIS A 324 -6.77 -9.50 10.56
C HIS A 324 -7.12 -8.45 11.64
N ARG A 325 -6.50 -7.27 11.60
CA ARG A 325 -6.85 -6.18 12.53
C ARG A 325 -8.30 -5.72 12.36
N PHE A 326 -8.79 -5.61 11.14
CA PHE A 326 -10.20 -5.31 10.87
C PHE A 326 -11.13 -6.41 11.38
N ALA A 327 -10.78 -7.69 11.22
CA ALA A 327 -11.57 -8.80 11.74
C ALA A 327 -11.66 -8.75 13.27
N GLN A 328 -10.57 -8.45 13.97
CA GLN A 328 -10.56 -8.26 15.43
C GLN A 328 -11.48 -7.11 15.85
N LEU A 329 -11.33 -5.92 15.25
CA LEU A 329 -12.17 -4.77 15.56
C LEU A 329 -13.66 -5.05 15.26
N ALA A 330 -13.97 -5.79 14.18
CA ALA A 330 -15.33 -6.19 13.87
C ALA A 330 -15.91 -7.13 14.91
N ILE A 331 -15.11 -8.06 15.46
CA ILE A 331 -15.54 -8.96 16.56
C ILE A 331 -15.85 -8.13 17.80
N GLU A 332 -14.94 -7.24 18.21
CA GLU A 332 -15.10 -6.34 19.36
C GLU A 332 -16.36 -5.48 19.26
N GLN A 333 -16.73 -5.04 18.06
CA GLN A 333 -17.89 -4.18 17.79
C GLN A 333 -19.16 -4.97 17.42
N GLY A 334 -19.11 -6.30 17.35
CA GLY A 334 -20.25 -7.13 16.97
C GLY A 334 -20.70 -6.98 15.51
N LEU A 335 -19.80 -6.56 14.62
CA LEU A 335 -20.09 -6.32 13.20
C LEU A 335 -19.98 -7.60 12.36
N GLY A 336 -20.66 -7.58 11.20
CA GLY A 336 -20.64 -8.66 10.21
C GLY A 336 -21.64 -9.78 10.52
N THR A 337 -21.83 -10.64 9.52
CA THR A 337 -22.75 -11.79 9.58
C THR A 337 -21.96 -13.07 9.81
N ARG A 338 -22.40 -13.90 10.75
CA ARG A 338 -21.83 -15.23 10.98
C ARG A 338 -22.58 -16.28 10.14
N VAL A 339 -21.84 -17.08 9.41
CA VAL A 339 -22.38 -18.12 8.52
C VAL A 339 -21.74 -19.45 8.87
N SER A 340 -22.55 -20.48 9.15
CA SER A 340 -22.08 -21.86 9.30
C SER A 340 -22.02 -22.51 7.92
N LEU A 341 -20.82 -22.73 7.39
CA LEU A 341 -20.59 -23.39 6.12
C LEU A 341 -20.22 -24.88 6.28
N TRP A 342 -19.72 -25.25 7.45
CA TRP A 342 -19.24 -26.62 7.73
C TRP A 342 -19.95 -27.14 8.98
N HIS A 343 -20.49 -28.34 8.87
CA HIS A 343 -21.22 -29.05 9.95
C HIS A 343 -20.37 -30.10 10.62
#